data_b0c41679cf0ba4dd1c92600efe741376
#
_entry.id   b0c41679cf0ba4dd1c92600efe741376
#
_cell.length_a   1.000
_cell.length_b   1.000
_cell.length_c   1.000
_cell.angle_alpha   90.00
_cell.angle_beta   90.00
_cell.angle_gamma   90.00
#
_symmetry.space_group_name_H-M   'P 1'
#
loop_
_entity.id
_entity.type
_entity.pdbx_description
1 polymer ?
#
loop_
_entity_poly.entity_id
_entity_poly.type
_entity_poly.pdbx_seq_one_letter_code
_entity_poly.pdbx_strand_id
1 'polypeptide(L)'
;MAVCRAEVMALKPGNVHVHAAGHGMTVADFLLSADVAAPEIARPGAAVGERILRAVRATRAAVNCNTNLGILLLTAPLARAAEMPPDRPLQDRVCAVLEELSVEDAEAAYEAIRLASPGGLGRAAEHDVVGPATVDLRTAMAAARARDRIAAQYADGYRDVFGIGVARARALTGKDAVSMAEAVYLDFLTAFPDSHVLRKQGEAVAAGLMAEAQEVRRQLAAVSSDAVRHDHLFAFDARLKWQGINPGTSADLTVASLFAHWLEDRDRPGGAGETLRGRAAWASG
;
A
#
# COMPACT_ATOMS: atom_id res chain seq x y z
N MET A 1 4.04 11.12 2.21
CA MET A 1 3.08 12.14 1.71
C MET A 1 2.97 12.14 0.19
N ALA A 2 3.98 12.55 -0.57
CA ALA A 2 3.89 12.68 -2.03
C ALA A 2 3.40 11.40 -2.73
N VAL A 3 3.87 10.22 -2.33
CA VAL A 3 3.43 8.94 -2.91
C VAL A 3 1.95 8.64 -2.66
N CYS A 4 1.41 8.96 -1.48
CA CYS A 4 -0.02 8.80 -1.19
C CYS A 4 -0.88 9.76 -2.05
N ARG A 5 -0.38 10.99 -2.27
CA ARG A 5 -1.06 11.93 -3.18
C ARG A 5 -1.08 11.39 -4.62
N ALA A 6 0.06 10.91 -5.12
CA ALA A 6 0.13 10.33 -6.46
C ALA A 6 -0.81 9.13 -6.60
N GLU A 7 -0.87 8.28 -5.60
CA GLU A 7 -1.72 7.10 -5.57
C GLU A 7 -3.21 7.47 -5.57
N VAL A 8 -3.64 8.44 -4.77
CA VAL A 8 -5.06 8.85 -4.73
C VAL A 8 -5.49 9.62 -5.97
N MET A 9 -4.55 10.24 -6.69
CA MET A 9 -4.79 10.90 -7.99
C MET A 9 -4.88 9.91 -9.16
N ALA A 10 -4.29 8.71 -9.01
CA ALA A 10 -4.26 7.68 -10.04
C ALA A 10 -5.62 7.00 -10.23
N LEU A 11 -6.00 6.69 -11.47
CA LEU A 11 -7.20 5.93 -11.79
C LEU A 11 -7.00 4.46 -11.41
N LYS A 12 -7.56 4.08 -10.28
CA LYS A 12 -7.46 2.73 -9.68
C LYS A 12 -8.83 2.06 -9.66
N PRO A 13 -9.17 1.23 -10.64
CA PRO A 13 -10.49 0.60 -10.73
C PRO A 13 -10.91 -0.09 -9.42
N GLY A 14 -12.08 0.30 -8.91
CA GLY A 14 -12.68 -0.21 -7.66
C GLY A 14 -12.20 0.48 -6.39
N ASN A 15 -11.07 1.19 -6.39
CA ASN A 15 -10.56 1.90 -5.22
C ASN A 15 -10.93 3.40 -5.25
N VAL A 16 -10.68 4.14 -4.15
CA VAL A 16 -10.90 5.59 -4.08
C VAL A 16 -9.84 6.32 -4.90
N HIS A 17 -10.26 7.26 -5.73
CA HIS A 17 -9.39 8.13 -6.51
C HIS A 17 -10.08 9.46 -6.81
N VAL A 18 -9.32 10.45 -7.33
CA VAL A 18 -9.80 11.82 -7.57
C VAL A 18 -11.05 11.89 -8.48
N HIS A 19 -11.20 10.96 -9.41
CA HIS A 19 -12.33 10.94 -10.35
C HIS A 19 -13.60 10.32 -9.77
N ALA A 20 -13.50 9.53 -8.67
CA ALA A 20 -14.65 8.90 -8.02
C ALA A 20 -14.36 8.49 -6.57
N ALA A 21 -15.17 8.99 -5.65
CA ALA A 21 -15.22 8.50 -4.27
C ALA A 21 -15.76 7.06 -4.25
N GLY A 22 -15.59 6.37 -3.13
CA GLY A 22 -16.10 5.02 -2.97
C GLY A 22 -16.06 4.54 -1.52
N HIS A 23 -16.89 3.55 -1.21
CA HIS A 23 -16.86 2.83 0.06
C HIS A 23 -17.05 3.73 1.29
N GLY A 24 -17.78 4.86 1.14
CA GLY A 24 -18.03 5.82 2.23
C GLY A 24 -16.82 6.70 2.60
N MET A 25 -15.79 6.74 1.76
CA MET A 25 -14.58 7.55 1.94
C MET A 25 -14.39 8.50 0.76
N THR A 26 -13.77 9.65 1.03
CA THR A 26 -13.47 10.69 0.05
C THR A 26 -11.96 10.84 -0.13
N VAL A 27 -11.54 11.45 -1.23
CA VAL A 27 -10.13 11.83 -1.47
C VAL A 27 -9.58 12.70 -0.33
N ALA A 28 -10.40 13.59 0.22
CA ALA A 28 -10.00 14.45 1.33
C ALA A 28 -9.63 13.65 2.58
N ASP A 29 -10.35 12.55 2.88
CA ASP A 29 -10.03 11.66 3.99
C ASP A 29 -8.65 11.01 3.81
N PHE A 30 -8.31 10.57 2.59
CA PHE A 30 -7.01 9.98 2.29
C PHE A 30 -5.88 11.00 2.36
N LEU A 31 -6.09 12.21 1.85
CA LEU A 31 -5.09 13.29 1.91
C LEU A 31 -4.82 13.72 3.34
N LEU A 32 -5.87 13.94 4.13
CA LEU A 32 -5.73 14.30 5.55
C LEU A 32 -5.07 13.18 6.34
N SER A 33 -5.44 11.92 6.08
CA SER A 33 -4.79 10.76 6.70
C SER A 33 -3.29 10.70 6.38
N ALA A 34 -2.90 10.96 5.13
CA ALA A 34 -1.50 10.99 4.73
C ALA A 34 -0.74 12.13 5.42
N ASP A 35 -1.36 13.31 5.56
CA ASP A 35 -0.75 14.48 6.19
C ASP A 35 -0.45 14.24 7.68
N VAL A 36 -1.37 13.62 8.41
CA VAL A 36 -1.20 13.36 9.86
C VAL A 36 -0.38 12.12 10.16
N ALA A 37 -0.39 11.10 9.29
CA ALA A 37 0.34 9.85 9.50
C ALA A 37 1.81 9.95 9.10
N ALA A 38 2.15 10.74 8.07
CA ALA A 38 3.51 10.81 7.54
C ALA A 38 4.58 11.23 8.58
N PRO A 39 4.34 12.23 9.47
CA PRO A 39 5.29 12.56 10.53
C PRO A 39 5.53 11.41 11.51
N GLU A 40 4.50 10.62 11.81
CA GLU A 40 4.61 9.49 12.75
C GLU A 40 5.37 8.31 12.12
N ILE A 41 5.14 8.03 10.85
CA ILE A 41 5.92 7.03 10.09
C ILE A 41 7.39 7.44 9.95
N ALA A 42 7.66 8.73 9.76
CA ALA A 42 9.00 9.27 9.59
C ALA A 42 9.73 9.60 10.90
N ARG A 43 9.17 9.27 12.07
CA ARG A 43 9.73 9.60 13.39
C ARG A 43 11.11 8.95 13.58
N PRO A 44 12.19 9.74 13.76
CA PRO A 44 13.53 9.18 13.87
C PRO A 44 13.68 8.25 15.06
N GLY A 45 14.33 7.10 14.88
CA GLY A 45 14.66 6.14 15.93
C GLY A 45 13.50 5.35 16.51
N ALA A 46 12.24 5.64 16.12
CA ALA A 46 11.08 4.90 16.62
C ALA A 46 11.06 3.46 16.10
N ALA A 47 10.60 2.52 16.93
CA ALA A 47 10.35 1.13 16.56
C ALA A 47 9.23 1.02 15.51
N VAL A 48 9.20 -0.08 14.76
CA VAL A 48 8.22 -0.28 13.68
C VAL A 48 6.78 -0.27 14.23
N GLY A 49 6.51 -1.01 15.30
CA GLY A 49 5.18 -1.06 15.93
C GLY A 49 4.75 0.31 16.48
N GLU A 50 5.68 1.07 17.07
CA GLU A 50 5.39 2.43 17.54
C GLU A 50 4.96 3.35 16.40
N ARG A 51 5.68 3.33 15.25
CA ARG A 51 5.34 4.12 14.06
C ARG A 51 3.92 3.80 13.59
N ILE A 52 3.59 2.51 13.47
CA ILE A 52 2.28 2.03 13.04
C ILE A 52 1.19 2.54 13.98
N LEU A 53 1.34 2.30 15.29
CA LEU A 53 0.32 2.65 16.28
C LEU A 53 0.07 4.17 16.36
N ARG A 54 1.15 4.97 16.38
CA ARG A 54 1.04 6.43 16.41
C ARG A 54 0.38 6.97 15.16
N ALA A 55 0.74 6.45 13.98
CA ALA A 55 0.16 6.87 12.71
C ALA A 55 -1.33 6.48 12.60
N VAL A 56 -1.71 5.30 13.07
CA VAL A 56 -3.14 4.88 13.13
C VAL A 56 -3.92 5.76 14.10
N ARG A 57 -3.38 6.07 15.28
CA ARG A 57 -4.01 6.99 16.24
C ARG A 57 -4.22 8.38 15.63
N ALA A 58 -3.20 8.93 14.95
CA ALA A 58 -3.30 10.22 14.28
C ALA A 58 -4.38 10.22 13.18
N THR A 59 -4.38 9.19 12.32
CA THR A 59 -5.41 9.00 11.29
C THR A 59 -6.80 8.91 11.89
N ARG A 60 -6.97 8.06 12.92
CA ARG A 60 -8.28 7.88 13.57
C ARG A 60 -8.81 9.16 14.19
N ALA A 61 -7.95 9.96 14.80
CA ALA A 61 -8.32 11.27 15.37
C ALA A 61 -8.73 12.27 14.28
N ALA A 62 -8.11 12.22 13.09
CA ALA A 62 -8.36 13.19 12.03
C ALA A 62 -9.59 12.86 11.17
N VAL A 63 -9.81 11.58 10.80
CA VAL A 63 -10.86 11.20 9.83
C VAL A 63 -11.88 10.21 10.37
N ASN A 64 -11.66 9.67 11.57
CA ASN A 64 -12.55 8.72 12.26
C ASN A 64 -12.92 7.45 11.46
N CYS A 65 -12.14 7.11 10.43
CA CYS A 65 -12.29 5.88 9.65
C CYS A 65 -10.92 5.28 9.31
N ASN A 66 -10.92 4.05 8.80
CA ASN A 66 -9.70 3.36 8.38
C ASN A 66 -9.46 3.59 6.89
N THR A 67 -8.57 4.52 6.56
CA THR A 67 -8.17 4.85 5.19
C THR A 67 -6.84 4.23 4.78
N ASN A 68 -5.96 3.86 5.75
CA ASN A 68 -4.55 3.65 5.45
C ASN A 68 -3.82 2.58 6.28
N LEU A 69 -4.53 1.73 7.05
CA LEU A 69 -3.86 0.74 7.90
C LEU A 69 -2.82 -0.10 7.14
N GLY A 70 -3.17 -0.63 5.97
CA GLY A 70 -2.28 -1.45 5.17
C GLY A 70 -1.06 -0.66 4.67
N ILE A 71 -1.27 0.60 4.26
CA ILE A 71 -0.18 1.53 3.90
C ILE A 71 0.78 1.71 5.09
N LEU A 72 0.25 1.93 6.30
CA LEU A 72 1.06 2.17 7.50
C LEU A 72 1.85 0.91 7.91
N LEU A 73 1.21 -0.26 7.87
CA LEU A 73 1.87 -1.55 8.08
C LEU A 73 3.04 -1.75 7.11
N LEU A 74 2.87 -1.43 5.82
CA LEU A 74 3.90 -1.62 4.81
C LEU A 74 4.99 -0.54 4.83
N THR A 75 4.65 0.71 5.14
CA THR A 75 5.62 1.82 5.06
C THR A 75 6.48 1.96 6.31
N ALA A 76 6.04 1.48 7.48
CA ALA A 76 6.80 1.59 8.73
C ALA A 76 8.14 0.81 8.68
N PRO A 77 8.22 -0.46 8.24
CA PRO A 77 9.49 -1.15 8.05
C PRO A 77 10.39 -0.48 7.00
N LEU A 78 9.81 0.02 5.89
CA LEU A 78 10.55 0.75 4.86
C LEU A 78 11.17 2.04 5.43
N ALA A 79 10.41 2.79 6.22
CA ALA A 79 10.88 4.02 6.86
C ALA A 79 12.01 3.73 7.89
N ARG A 80 11.90 2.64 8.66
CA ARG A 80 12.95 2.20 9.58
C ARG A 80 14.22 1.77 8.84
N ALA A 81 14.07 1.01 7.75
CA ALA A 81 15.19 0.61 6.89
C ALA A 81 15.90 1.81 6.23
N ALA A 82 15.16 2.88 5.94
CA ALA A 82 15.70 4.11 5.37
C ALA A 82 16.59 4.92 6.31
N GLU A 83 16.58 4.63 7.61
CA GLU A 83 17.50 5.21 8.62
C GLU A 83 18.84 4.47 8.70
N MET A 84 18.90 3.26 8.13
CA MET A 84 20.15 2.49 8.08
C MET A 84 21.09 3.07 7.00
N PRO A 85 22.43 2.92 7.14
CA PRO A 85 23.36 3.30 6.09
C PRO A 85 22.99 2.66 4.73
N PRO A 86 23.09 3.41 3.61
CA PRO A 86 22.76 2.89 2.29
C PRO A 86 23.92 2.10 1.65
N ASP A 87 24.59 1.27 2.44
CA ASP A 87 25.70 0.42 2.06
C ASP A 87 25.29 -0.90 1.40
N ARG A 88 24.02 -1.21 1.43
CA ARG A 88 23.37 -2.39 0.82
C ARG A 88 21.98 -2.04 0.26
N PRO A 89 21.43 -2.88 -0.64
CA PRO A 89 20.11 -2.65 -1.23
C PRO A 89 19.03 -2.39 -0.16
N LEU A 90 18.05 -1.55 -0.48
CA LEU A 90 16.96 -1.24 0.44
C LEU A 90 16.20 -2.50 0.89
N GLN A 91 15.98 -3.46 -0.02
CA GLN A 91 15.33 -4.73 0.32
C GLN A 91 16.08 -5.50 1.42
N ASP A 92 17.42 -5.55 1.35
CA ASP A 92 18.24 -6.24 2.35
C ASP A 92 18.16 -5.53 3.72
N ARG A 93 18.10 -4.19 3.71
CA ARG A 93 17.89 -3.40 4.93
C ARG A 93 16.50 -3.65 5.52
N VAL A 94 15.47 -3.76 4.69
CA VAL A 94 14.11 -4.13 5.12
C VAL A 94 14.12 -5.53 5.73
N CYS A 95 14.77 -6.51 5.11
CA CYS A 95 14.90 -7.86 5.66
C CYS A 95 15.53 -7.85 7.05
N ALA A 96 16.60 -7.06 7.24
CA ALA A 96 17.23 -6.91 8.55
C ALA A 96 16.28 -6.30 9.59
N VAL A 97 15.52 -5.25 9.22
CA VAL A 97 14.49 -4.67 10.10
C VAL A 97 13.44 -5.71 10.49
N LEU A 98 13.00 -6.55 9.52
CA LEU A 98 12.03 -7.60 9.80
C LEU A 98 12.55 -8.69 10.74
N GLU A 99 13.86 -8.95 10.73
CA GLU A 99 14.51 -9.91 11.64
C GLU A 99 14.65 -9.36 13.06
N GLU A 100 14.68 -8.04 13.23
CA GLU A 100 14.78 -7.35 14.52
C GLU A 100 13.42 -7.04 15.18
N LEU A 101 12.30 -7.37 14.53
CA LEU A 101 10.97 -7.10 15.06
C LEU A 101 10.71 -7.87 16.36
N SER A 102 10.15 -7.18 17.34
CA SER A 102 9.95 -7.69 18.69
C SER A 102 8.48 -8.04 18.99
N VAL A 103 8.24 -8.60 20.18
CA VAL A 103 6.89 -8.82 20.72
C VAL A 103 6.20 -7.48 21.00
N GLU A 104 6.93 -6.48 21.42
CA GLU A 104 6.43 -5.11 21.63
C GLU A 104 5.98 -4.46 20.31
N ASP A 105 6.71 -4.71 19.20
CA ASP A 105 6.25 -4.30 17.86
C ASP A 105 4.93 -5.01 17.49
N ALA A 106 4.81 -6.29 17.81
CA ALA A 106 3.58 -7.05 17.58
C ALA A 106 2.41 -6.51 18.39
N GLU A 107 2.60 -6.24 19.69
CA GLU A 107 1.53 -5.71 20.55
C GLU A 107 1.06 -4.33 20.06
N ALA A 108 1.99 -3.44 19.70
CA ALA A 108 1.66 -2.14 19.14
C ALA A 108 0.93 -2.24 17.80
N ALA A 109 1.34 -3.15 16.92
CA ALA A 109 0.65 -3.42 15.66
C ALA A 109 -0.76 -4.01 15.89
N TYR A 110 -0.92 -4.93 16.85
CA TYR A 110 -2.22 -5.49 17.24
C TYR A 110 -3.16 -4.40 17.75
N GLU A 111 -2.67 -3.52 18.62
CA GLU A 111 -3.46 -2.37 19.09
C GLU A 111 -3.86 -1.47 17.91
N ALA A 112 -2.95 -1.20 16.99
CA ALA A 112 -3.24 -0.41 15.80
C ALA A 112 -4.32 -1.06 14.92
N ILE A 113 -4.26 -2.38 14.71
CA ILE A 113 -5.27 -3.14 13.96
C ILE A 113 -6.62 -3.08 14.66
N ARG A 114 -6.67 -3.30 15.99
CA ARG A 114 -7.91 -3.17 16.78
C ARG A 114 -8.51 -1.78 16.65
N LEU A 115 -7.69 -0.75 16.75
CA LEU A 115 -8.10 0.66 16.66
C LEU A 115 -8.61 1.03 15.26
N ALA A 116 -7.95 0.56 14.21
CA ALA A 116 -8.37 0.76 12.83
C ALA A 116 -9.63 -0.02 12.48
N SER A 117 -9.91 -1.13 13.19
CA SER A 117 -11.10 -1.98 13.04
C SER A 117 -11.40 -2.34 11.57
N PRO A 118 -10.48 -3.00 10.86
CA PRO A 118 -10.68 -3.32 9.45
C PRO A 118 -11.83 -4.30 9.26
N GLY A 119 -12.72 -4.01 8.31
CA GLY A 119 -13.87 -4.86 8.01
C GLY A 119 -13.46 -6.26 7.55
N GLY A 120 -14.15 -7.29 8.04
CA GLY A 120 -13.95 -8.67 7.63
C GLY A 120 -12.70 -9.35 8.22
N LEU A 121 -12.06 -8.79 9.25
CA LEU A 121 -10.85 -9.38 9.84
C LEU A 121 -11.09 -10.80 10.39
N GLY A 122 -12.26 -11.05 10.98
CA GLY A 122 -12.61 -12.36 11.56
C GLY A 122 -11.78 -12.72 12.78
N ARG A 123 -11.68 -14.04 13.03
CA ARG A 123 -10.84 -14.62 14.08
C ARG A 123 -9.73 -15.45 13.46
N ALA A 124 -8.54 -15.40 14.04
CA ALA A 124 -7.42 -16.26 13.68
C ALA A 124 -7.27 -17.41 14.68
N ALA A 125 -6.86 -18.59 14.19
CA ALA A 125 -6.58 -19.73 15.05
C ALA A 125 -5.34 -19.51 15.91
N GLU A 126 -4.34 -18.81 15.36
CA GLU A 126 -3.08 -18.49 16.01
C GLU A 126 -2.84 -16.99 15.92
N HIS A 127 -2.20 -16.43 16.95
CA HIS A 127 -1.78 -15.01 17.00
C HIS A 127 -2.91 -14.03 16.66
N ASP A 128 -4.13 -14.31 17.16
CA ASP A 128 -5.29 -13.42 16.94
C ASP A 128 -5.06 -12.06 17.60
N VAL A 129 -5.23 -10.99 16.82
CA VAL A 129 -5.01 -9.60 17.27
C VAL A 129 -5.95 -9.16 18.40
N VAL A 130 -7.00 -9.93 18.72
CA VAL A 130 -7.90 -9.66 19.86
C VAL A 130 -7.20 -9.94 21.19
N GLY A 131 -6.28 -10.93 21.23
CA GLY A 131 -5.45 -11.23 22.38
C GLY A 131 -4.16 -10.39 22.43
N PRO A 132 -3.37 -10.54 23.53
CA PRO A 132 -2.04 -9.97 23.58
C PRO A 132 -1.09 -10.68 22.61
N ALA A 133 -0.06 -9.97 22.16
CA ALA A 133 0.98 -10.57 21.34
C ALA A 133 1.85 -11.52 22.21
N THR A 134 2.12 -12.72 21.70
CA THR A 134 2.96 -13.73 22.36
C THR A 134 4.20 -14.11 21.56
N VAL A 135 4.31 -13.59 20.36
CA VAL A 135 5.45 -13.77 19.42
C VAL A 135 5.79 -12.42 18.78
N ASP A 136 6.97 -12.32 18.18
CA ASP A 136 7.37 -11.15 17.42
C ASP A 136 6.43 -10.88 16.24
N LEU A 137 6.46 -9.63 15.73
CA LEU A 137 5.55 -9.19 14.67
C LEU A 137 5.74 -9.99 13.38
N ARG A 138 6.96 -10.37 13.01
CA ARG A 138 7.23 -11.16 11.80
C ARG A 138 6.60 -12.54 11.90
N THR A 139 6.75 -13.21 13.03
CA THR A 139 6.14 -14.52 13.30
C THR A 139 4.62 -14.45 13.27
N ALA A 140 4.03 -13.43 13.89
CA ALA A 140 2.59 -13.21 13.86
C ALA A 140 2.07 -12.98 12.43
N MET A 141 2.77 -12.18 11.64
CA MET A 141 2.43 -11.94 10.23
C MET A 141 2.61 -13.22 9.39
N ALA A 142 3.64 -14.03 9.64
CA ALA A 142 3.85 -15.28 8.92
C ALA A 142 2.67 -16.25 9.07
N ALA A 143 2.02 -16.31 10.22
CA ALA A 143 0.80 -17.10 10.44
C ALA A 143 -0.40 -16.64 9.58
N ALA A 144 -0.41 -15.36 9.14
CA ALA A 144 -1.44 -14.81 8.26
C ALA A 144 -1.05 -14.82 6.77
N ARG A 145 0.18 -15.22 6.42
CA ARG A 145 0.78 -15.14 5.08
C ARG A 145 -0.12 -15.66 3.96
N ALA A 146 -0.80 -16.79 4.19
CA ALA A 146 -1.61 -17.44 3.16
C ALA A 146 -2.91 -16.69 2.81
N ARG A 147 -3.43 -15.89 3.76
CA ARG A 147 -4.73 -15.21 3.64
C ARG A 147 -4.64 -13.68 3.50
N ASP A 148 -3.48 -13.11 3.80
CA ASP A 148 -3.27 -11.66 3.77
C ASP A 148 -1.94 -11.31 3.09
N ARG A 149 -2.02 -10.54 1.99
CA ARG A 149 -0.85 -10.23 1.17
C ARG A 149 0.07 -9.19 1.82
N ILE A 150 -0.45 -8.36 2.73
CA ILE A 150 0.38 -7.46 3.54
C ILE A 150 1.22 -8.29 4.51
N ALA A 151 0.60 -9.25 5.19
CA ALA A 151 1.29 -10.18 6.08
C ALA A 151 2.34 -11.01 5.32
N ALA A 152 2.06 -11.41 4.08
CA ALA A 152 3.03 -12.09 3.22
C ALA A 152 4.28 -11.25 2.96
N GLN A 153 4.19 -9.91 2.89
CA GLN A 153 5.38 -9.07 2.72
C GLN A 153 6.34 -9.21 3.92
N TYR A 154 5.83 -9.24 5.14
CA TYR A 154 6.65 -9.45 6.34
C TYR A 154 7.32 -10.84 6.34
N ALA A 155 6.59 -11.86 5.96
CA ALA A 155 7.12 -13.24 5.92
C ALA A 155 8.16 -13.44 4.81
N ASP A 156 7.97 -12.82 3.64
CA ASP A 156 8.70 -13.06 2.41
C ASP A 156 9.68 -11.94 2.03
N GLY A 157 10.07 -11.06 2.98
CA GLY A 157 11.07 -10.03 2.75
C GLY A 157 10.65 -9.01 1.68
N TYR A 158 9.40 -8.60 1.70
CA TYR A 158 8.83 -7.60 0.76
C TYR A 158 8.95 -8.00 -0.72
N ARG A 159 8.90 -9.31 -1.00
CA ARG A 159 9.11 -9.87 -2.32
C ARG A 159 8.25 -9.21 -3.41
N ASP A 160 6.97 -8.97 -3.14
CA ASP A 160 6.08 -8.40 -4.16
C ASP A 160 6.27 -6.89 -4.31
N VAL A 161 6.51 -6.18 -3.21
CA VAL A 161 6.83 -4.74 -3.25
C VAL A 161 8.04 -4.50 -4.14
N PHE A 162 9.14 -5.25 -3.97
CA PHE A 162 10.34 -5.07 -4.78
C PHE A 162 10.26 -5.75 -6.15
N GLY A 163 9.76 -6.99 -6.21
CA GLY A 163 9.76 -7.81 -7.43
C GLY A 163 8.69 -7.42 -8.45
N ILE A 164 7.56 -6.85 -8.02
CA ILE A 164 6.49 -6.39 -8.91
C ILE A 164 6.49 -4.86 -8.94
N GLY A 165 6.23 -4.21 -7.81
CA GLY A 165 5.94 -2.79 -7.77
C GLY A 165 7.15 -1.91 -8.05
N VAL A 166 8.27 -2.08 -7.34
CA VAL A 166 9.51 -1.31 -7.57
C VAL A 166 10.08 -1.64 -8.95
N ALA A 167 10.05 -2.92 -9.38
CA ALA A 167 10.49 -3.31 -10.72
C ALA A 167 9.68 -2.58 -11.80
N ARG A 168 8.36 -2.47 -11.62
CA ARG A 168 7.49 -1.72 -12.55
C ARG A 168 7.79 -0.23 -12.52
N ALA A 169 7.91 0.38 -11.34
CA ALA A 169 8.22 1.81 -11.20
C ALA A 169 9.57 2.15 -11.88
N ARG A 170 10.59 1.33 -11.71
CA ARG A 170 11.89 1.48 -12.40
C ARG A 170 11.78 1.42 -13.92
N ALA A 171 10.95 0.51 -14.45
CA ALA A 171 10.70 0.41 -15.89
C ALA A 171 9.97 1.63 -16.46
N LEU A 172 9.35 2.45 -15.62
CA LEU A 172 8.64 3.67 -15.97
C LEU A 172 9.42 4.94 -15.59
N THR A 173 10.71 4.84 -15.35
CA THR A 173 11.57 6.01 -15.06
C THR A 173 11.35 7.10 -16.09
N GLY A 174 11.11 8.32 -15.62
CA GLY A 174 10.77 9.50 -16.49
C GLY A 174 9.28 9.72 -16.70
N LYS A 175 8.41 8.79 -16.32
CA LYS A 175 6.96 9.04 -16.21
C LYS A 175 6.64 9.77 -14.90
N ASP A 176 5.50 10.47 -14.88
CA ASP A 176 4.99 11.07 -13.64
C ASP A 176 4.51 10.01 -12.64
N ALA A 177 4.42 10.41 -11.37
CA ALA A 177 4.10 9.49 -10.27
C ALA A 177 2.68 8.93 -10.34
N VAL A 178 1.73 9.64 -10.95
CA VAL A 178 0.34 9.18 -11.14
C VAL A 178 0.30 8.04 -12.15
N SER A 179 0.94 8.20 -13.30
CA SER A 179 1.09 7.16 -14.32
C SER A 179 1.81 5.91 -13.77
N MET A 180 2.83 6.10 -12.92
CA MET A 180 3.49 4.99 -12.23
C MET A 180 2.53 4.28 -11.29
N ALA A 181 1.74 5.01 -10.50
CA ALA A 181 0.78 4.45 -9.56
C ALA A 181 -0.29 3.60 -10.27
N GLU A 182 -0.85 4.09 -11.38
CA GLU A 182 -1.82 3.33 -12.19
C GLU A 182 -1.24 2.01 -12.69
N ALA A 183 -0.02 2.05 -13.23
CA ALA A 183 0.63 0.87 -13.80
C ALA A 183 0.98 -0.16 -12.70
N VAL A 184 1.53 0.28 -11.57
CA VAL A 184 1.87 -0.58 -10.43
C VAL A 184 0.61 -1.20 -9.83
N TYR A 185 -0.47 -0.41 -9.68
CA TYR A 185 -1.75 -0.91 -9.20
C TYR A 185 -2.32 -2.03 -10.09
N LEU A 186 -2.33 -1.83 -11.40
CA LEU A 186 -2.80 -2.84 -12.34
C LEU A 186 -1.92 -4.09 -12.34
N ASP A 187 -0.61 -3.95 -12.16
CA ASP A 187 0.29 -5.10 -12.04
C ASP A 187 -0.03 -5.93 -10.80
N PHE A 188 -0.29 -5.31 -9.64
CA PHE A 188 -0.73 -6.04 -8.44
C PHE A 188 -2.10 -6.69 -8.63
N LEU A 189 -3.07 -5.96 -9.19
CA LEU A 189 -4.42 -6.46 -9.39
C LEU A 189 -4.48 -7.70 -10.31
N THR A 190 -3.49 -7.84 -11.21
CA THR A 190 -3.37 -8.98 -12.13
C THR A 190 -2.48 -10.11 -11.61
N ALA A 191 -1.68 -9.87 -10.57
CA ALA A 191 -0.66 -10.82 -10.10
C ALA A 191 -1.23 -11.87 -9.13
N PHE A 192 -2.22 -11.51 -8.32
CA PHE A 192 -2.83 -12.38 -7.30
C PHE A 192 -4.22 -11.89 -6.90
N PRO A 193 -5.07 -12.75 -6.31
CA PRO A 193 -6.34 -12.33 -5.71
C PRO A 193 -6.11 -11.30 -4.61
N ASP A 194 -6.79 -10.15 -4.68
CA ASP A 194 -6.66 -9.09 -3.69
C ASP A 194 -7.17 -9.56 -2.32
N SER A 195 -6.33 -9.50 -1.28
CA SER A 195 -6.66 -10.05 0.04
C SER A 195 -7.72 -9.23 0.80
N HIS A 196 -7.90 -7.94 0.47
CA HIS A 196 -9.02 -7.16 1.01
C HIS A 196 -10.36 -7.65 0.43
N VAL A 197 -10.40 -7.93 -0.87
CA VAL A 197 -11.59 -8.49 -1.54
C VAL A 197 -11.84 -9.92 -1.06
N LEU A 198 -10.79 -10.74 -0.98
CA LEU A 198 -10.86 -12.11 -0.44
C LEU A 198 -11.51 -12.12 0.95
N ARG A 199 -11.05 -11.26 1.86
CA ARG A 199 -11.54 -11.17 3.24
C ARG A 199 -13.00 -10.71 3.33
N LYS A 200 -13.41 -9.78 2.47
CA LYS A 200 -14.76 -9.18 2.51
C LYS A 200 -15.81 -9.92 1.71
N GLN A 201 -15.44 -10.51 0.58
CA GLN A 201 -16.40 -11.05 -0.41
C GLN A 201 -16.11 -12.49 -0.82
N GLY A 202 -15.00 -13.08 -0.32
CA GLY A 202 -14.65 -14.47 -0.55
C GLY A 202 -13.77 -14.71 -1.77
N GLU A 203 -13.30 -15.96 -1.86
CA GLU A 203 -12.29 -16.40 -2.83
C GLU A 203 -12.76 -16.27 -4.29
N ALA A 204 -14.00 -16.66 -4.56
CA ALA A 204 -14.55 -16.62 -5.92
C ALA A 204 -14.57 -15.19 -6.50
N VAL A 205 -14.94 -14.19 -5.67
CA VAL A 205 -14.96 -12.78 -6.09
C VAL A 205 -13.54 -12.25 -6.30
N ALA A 206 -12.61 -12.57 -5.39
CA ALA A 206 -11.23 -12.13 -5.52
C ALA A 206 -10.53 -12.74 -6.74
N ALA A 207 -10.75 -14.03 -7.01
CA ALA A 207 -10.21 -14.70 -8.20
C ALA A 207 -10.86 -14.18 -9.49
N GLY A 208 -12.17 -13.95 -9.48
CA GLY A 208 -12.90 -13.34 -10.60
C GLY A 208 -12.39 -11.95 -10.95
N LEU A 209 -12.16 -11.11 -9.93
CA LEU A 209 -11.57 -9.79 -10.11
C LEU A 209 -10.19 -9.86 -10.77
N MET A 210 -9.32 -10.75 -10.31
CA MET A 210 -7.99 -10.93 -10.90
C MET A 210 -8.08 -11.33 -12.37
N ALA A 211 -8.93 -12.32 -12.70
CA ALA A 211 -9.12 -12.76 -14.09
C ALA A 211 -9.66 -11.65 -14.99
N GLU A 212 -10.59 -10.85 -14.49
CA GLU A 212 -11.12 -9.70 -15.20
C GLU A 212 -10.08 -8.60 -15.41
N ALA A 213 -9.29 -8.29 -14.39
CA ALA A 213 -8.19 -7.34 -14.49
C ALA A 213 -7.15 -7.78 -15.54
N GLN A 214 -6.86 -9.08 -15.62
CA GLN A 214 -5.97 -9.65 -16.64
C GLN A 214 -6.53 -9.46 -18.05
N GLU A 215 -7.85 -9.61 -18.25
CA GLU A 215 -8.51 -9.34 -19.51
C GLU A 215 -8.44 -7.86 -19.87
N VAL A 216 -8.80 -6.97 -18.95
CA VAL A 216 -8.70 -5.51 -19.14
C VAL A 216 -7.27 -5.13 -19.52
N ARG A 217 -6.26 -5.66 -18.85
CA ARG A 217 -4.85 -5.40 -19.16
C ARG A 217 -4.50 -5.84 -20.60
N ARG A 218 -5.01 -6.99 -21.08
CA ARG A 218 -4.81 -7.43 -22.48
C ARG A 218 -5.45 -6.46 -23.47
N GLN A 219 -6.67 -5.99 -23.18
CA GLN A 219 -7.37 -4.99 -24.00
C GLN A 219 -6.60 -3.67 -24.06
N LEU A 220 -6.11 -3.17 -22.90
CA LEU A 220 -5.30 -1.97 -22.82
C LEU A 220 -3.98 -2.06 -23.63
N ALA A 221 -3.39 -3.24 -23.72
CA ALA A 221 -2.16 -3.45 -24.50
C ALA A 221 -2.39 -3.33 -26.02
N ALA A 222 -3.62 -3.58 -26.48
CA ALA A 222 -4.00 -3.47 -27.89
C ALA A 222 -4.41 -2.05 -28.29
N VAL A 223 -4.52 -1.10 -27.34
CA VAL A 223 -5.00 0.26 -27.57
C VAL A 223 -3.83 1.24 -27.47
N SER A 224 -3.66 2.06 -28.52
CA SER A 224 -2.63 3.11 -28.58
C SER A 224 -3.12 4.49 -28.10
N SER A 225 -4.42 4.74 -28.08
CA SER A 225 -4.99 6.02 -27.63
C SER A 225 -5.15 6.05 -26.11
N ASP A 226 -4.55 7.04 -25.45
CA ASP A 226 -4.68 7.24 -24.00
C ASP A 226 -6.15 7.51 -23.59
N ALA A 227 -6.93 8.23 -24.41
CA ALA A 227 -8.34 8.48 -24.14
C ALA A 227 -9.14 7.16 -24.11
N VAL A 228 -8.94 6.28 -25.08
CA VAL A 228 -9.61 4.98 -25.13
C VAL A 228 -9.15 4.08 -23.96
N ARG A 229 -7.88 4.16 -23.57
CA ARG A 229 -7.36 3.44 -22.38
C ARG A 229 -8.06 3.91 -21.11
N HIS A 230 -8.21 5.22 -20.92
CA HIS A 230 -8.93 5.81 -19.81
C HIS A 230 -10.42 5.37 -19.79
N ASP A 231 -11.10 5.38 -20.94
CA ASP A 231 -12.50 4.94 -21.03
C ASP A 231 -12.67 3.48 -20.57
N HIS A 232 -11.76 2.59 -20.98
CA HIS A 232 -11.76 1.20 -20.51
C HIS A 232 -11.58 1.09 -18.98
N LEU A 233 -10.63 1.85 -18.41
CA LEU A 233 -10.38 1.85 -16.97
C LEU A 233 -11.56 2.45 -16.19
N PHE A 234 -12.19 3.53 -16.67
CA PHE A 234 -13.39 4.09 -16.06
C PHE A 234 -14.58 3.14 -16.09
N ALA A 235 -14.79 2.44 -17.19
CA ALA A 235 -15.84 1.42 -17.28
C ALA A 235 -15.60 0.28 -16.29
N PHE A 236 -14.36 -0.16 -16.14
CA PHE A 236 -13.96 -1.17 -15.16
C PHE A 236 -14.17 -0.65 -13.73
N ASP A 237 -13.72 0.57 -13.41
CA ASP A 237 -13.92 1.22 -12.12
C ASP A 237 -15.40 1.30 -11.72
N ALA A 238 -16.24 1.82 -12.62
CA ALA A 238 -17.67 1.98 -12.39
C ALA A 238 -18.34 0.64 -12.06
N ARG A 239 -17.97 -0.44 -12.78
CA ARG A 239 -18.50 -1.78 -12.52
C ARG A 239 -18.08 -2.32 -11.16
N LEU A 240 -16.78 -2.22 -10.81
CA LEU A 240 -16.29 -2.69 -9.51
C LEU A 240 -16.95 -1.94 -8.35
N LYS A 241 -17.10 -0.61 -8.47
CA LYS A 241 -17.77 0.21 -7.46
C LYS A 241 -19.25 -0.14 -7.32
N TRP A 242 -19.94 -0.39 -8.43
CA TRP A 242 -21.32 -0.85 -8.40
C TRP A 242 -21.49 -2.20 -7.69
N GLN A 243 -20.51 -3.09 -7.84
CA GLN A 243 -20.46 -4.39 -7.16
C GLN A 243 -19.93 -4.28 -5.70
N GLY A 244 -19.54 -3.09 -5.24
CA GLY A 244 -18.94 -2.88 -3.92
C GLY A 244 -17.54 -3.49 -3.77
N ILE A 245 -16.86 -3.81 -4.88
CA ILE A 245 -15.52 -4.41 -4.87
C ILE A 245 -14.46 -3.32 -4.67
N ASN A 246 -13.64 -3.49 -3.61
CA ASN A 246 -12.56 -2.58 -3.26
C ASN A 246 -11.21 -3.32 -3.19
N PRO A 247 -10.35 -3.23 -4.19
CA PRO A 247 -9.02 -3.84 -4.16
C PRO A 247 -8.04 -3.04 -3.30
N GLY A 248 -8.32 -2.95 -1.98
CA GLY A 248 -7.55 -2.13 -1.04
C GLY A 248 -6.11 -2.60 -0.87
N THR A 249 -5.86 -3.91 -0.86
CA THR A 249 -4.50 -4.44 -0.71
C THR A 249 -3.62 -4.07 -1.91
N SER A 250 -4.14 -4.11 -3.12
CA SER A 250 -3.41 -3.68 -4.32
C SER A 250 -3.05 -2.19 -4.26
N ALA A 251 -3.93 -1.34 -3.71
CA ALA A 251 -3.66 0.08 -3.48
C ALA A 251 -2.58 0.28 -2.40
N ASP A 252 -2.66 -0.43 -1.26
CA ASP A 252 -1.67 -0.35 -0.18
C ASP A 252 -0.26 -0.75 -0.66
N LEU A 253 -0.17 -1.85 -1.42
CA LEU A 253 1.08 -2.32 -2.04
C LEU A 253 1.64 -1.31 -3.07
N THR A 254 0.75 -0.61 -3.78
CA THR A 254 1.16 0.45 -4.72
C THR A 254 1.86 1.58 -3.99
N VAL A 255 1.28 2.09 -2.91
CA VAL A 255 1.92 3.15 -2.09
C VAL A 255 3.28 2.68 -1.54
N ALA A 256 3.34 1.47 -0.99
CA ALA A 256 4.58 0.90 -0.44
C ALA A 256 5.67 0.79 -1.53
N SER A 257 5.31 0.36 -2.73
CA SER A 257 6.24 0.22 -3.85
C SER A 257 6.77 1.56 -4.36
N LEU A 258 5.90 2.55 -4.52
CA LEU A 258 6.33 3.90 -4.90
C LEU A 258 7.20 4.55 -3.83
N PHE A 259 6.90 4.29 -2.55
CA PHE A 259 7.73 4.77 -1.44
C PHE A 259 9.10 4.09 -1.43
N ALA A 260 9.15 2.78 -1.61
CA ALA A 260 10.42 2.05 -1.71
C ALA A 260 11.25 2.50 -2.93
N HIS A 261 10.62 2.69 -4.09
CA HIS A 261 11.29 3.23 -5.28
C HIS A 261 11.87 4.62 -5.03
N TRP A 262 11.13 5.53 -4.38
CA TRP A 262 11.61 6.86 -4.02
C TRP A 262 12.78 6.81 -3.03
N LEU A 263 12.76 5.90 -2.04
CA LEU A 263 13.86 5.71 -1.09
C LEU A 263 15.13 5.23 -1.80
N GLU A 264 15.02 4.29 -2.73
CA GLU A 264 16.16 3.83 -3.55
C GLU A 264 16.73 4.94 -4.43
N ASP A 265 15.88 5.79 -5.02
CA ASP A 265 16.34 6.91 -5.83
C ASP A 265 17.07 7.97 -4.99
N ARG A 266 16.58 8.24 -3.79
CA ARG A 266 17.26 9.11 -2.81
C ARG A 266 18.65 8.60 -2.42
N ASP A 267 18.79 7.28 -2.28
CA ASP A 267 20.03 6.64 -1.81
C ASP A 267 21.10 6.52 -2.91
N ARG A 268 20.76 6.82 -4.18
CA ARG A 268 21.73 6.82 -5.29
C ARG A 268 22.69 8.02 -5.21
N PRO A 269 23.99 7.84 -5.55
CA PRO A 269 24.92 8.95 -5.68
C PRO A 269 24.42 9.97 -6.71
N GLY A 270 24.20 11.23 -6.30
CA GLY A 270 23.61 12.27 -7.13
C GLY A 270 22.08 12.24 -7.24
N GLY A 271 21.44 11.31 -6.58
CA GLY A 271 20.00 11.27 -6.42
C GLY A 271 19.55 12.37 -5.46
N ALA A 272 19.40 13.57 -5.99
CA ALA A 272 18.55 14.56 -5.34
C ALA A 272 17.14 13.99 -5.42
N GLY A 273 16.39 13.97 -4.31
CA GLY A 273 14.97 13.59 -4.31
C GLY A 273 14.09 14.53 -5.17
N GLU A 274 14.55 14.81 -6.37
CA GLU A 274 13.98 15.75 -7.35
C GLU A 274 12.79 15.17 -8.10
N THR A 275 12.68 13.85 -8.22
CA THR A 275 11.60 13.23 -9.01
C THR A 275 10.21 13.49 -8.44
N LEU A 276 10.09 13.73 -7.14
CA LEU A 276 8.84 14.15 -6.51
C LEU A 276 8.81 15.65 -6.12
N ARG A 277 9.97 16.35 -6.07
CA ARG A 277 10.04 17.79 -5.81
C ARG A 277 9.95 18.62 -7.09
N GLY A 278 10.48 18.15 -8.21
CA GLY A 278 10.67 18.92 -9.44
C GLY A 278 9.41 19.15 -10.29
N ARG A 279 8.29 18.53 -9.95
CA ARG A 279 6.99 18.74 -10.65
C ARG A 279 5.82 18.90 -9.68
N ALA A 280 6.01 19.59 -8.59
CA ALA A 280 4.93 20.14 -7.78
C ALA A 280 4.28 21.35 -8.49
N ALA A 281 3.96 21.22 -9.78
CA ALA A 281 3.22 22.22 -10.53
C ALA A 281 1.70 22.19 -10.27
N TRP A 282 1.28 21.58 -9.15
CA TRP A 282 -0.13 21.45 -8.76
C TRP A 282 -0.45 22.05 -7.39
N ALA A 283 0.39 23.02 -6.95
CA ALA A 283 0.10 23.87 -5.78
C ALA A 283 -0.54 25.22 -6.13
N SER A 284 -1.02 25.42 -7.36
CA SER A 284 -1.73 26.65 -7.75
C SER A 284 -2.77 26.33 -8.84
N GLY A 285 -3.98 26.02 -8.40
CA GLY A 285 -5.18 25.87 -9.21
C GLY A 285 -6.35 25.57 -8.29
#